data_3ae335ea65fd9055960ffbac4aa29616
#
_entry.id   3ae335ea65fd9055960ffbac4aa29616
#
_cell.length_a   1.000
_cell.length_b   1.000
_cell.length_c   1.000
_cell.angle_alpha   90.00
_cell.angle_beta   90.00
_cell.angle_gamma   90.00
#
_symmetry.space_group_name_H-M   'P 1'
#
loop_
_entity.id
_entity.type
_entity.pdbx_description
1 polymer ?
#
loop_
_entity_poly.entity_id
_entity_poly.type
_entity_poly.pdbx_seq_one_letter_code
_entity_poly.pdbx_strand_id
1 'polypeptide(L)'
;MMSLSERIGNNKGDKRMYTLPQTFCDTITHLHSHKGLKWLADFPQLIRYCQQRWRINIYSHFPLSYHFVAPARKADESELVVKFFVEPSELLHEQEALTALAGENTVKMVDSDAEKGILLLEKLSPGCPLSSLSTLEEAALIAAEIMKSLWRMSHSDSTIETAVKREKQLRECTQMYPNGIDFLSSETLQHALAVFSELNRTSQQLFLLHGDLHHDNILQSGEAWKIIDPKGLIGEKEYEIIPFLLNHLPKTNVAETIDHRINIFVKELNVSKKRILLWGYAHSVLATCWLIEDCQDAASFLPAIEAFQHLYERYYGHKK
;
A
#
# COMPACT_ATOMS: atom_id res chain seq x y z
N MET A 1 27.83 22.13 11.86
CA MET A 1 26.94 21.07 12.38
C MET A 1 27.19 19.85 11.56
N MET A 2 27.70 18.76 12.15
CA MET A 2 27.89 17.50 11.43
C MET A 2 26.51 16.92 11.10
N SER A 3 26.33 16.35 9.90
CA SER A 3 25.10 15.70 9.48
C SER A 3 24.79 14.49 10.38
N LEU A 4 23.52 14.09 10.47
CA LEU A 4 23.09 12.90 11.25
C LEU A 4 23.83 11.63 10.79
N SER A 5 24.17 11.53 9.50
CA SER A 5 24.97 10.44 8.93
C SER A 5 26.39 10.35 9.51
N GLU A 6 26.99 11.48 9.92
CA GLU A 6 28.34 11.50 10.50
C GLU A 6 28.38 11.16 12.00
N ARG A 7 27.25 11.33 12.73
CA ARG A 7 27.17 10.99 14.17
C ARG A 7 26.96 9.50 14.45
N ILE A 8 26.44 8.73 13.49
CA ILE A 8 26.22 7.29 13.61
C ILE A 8 27.51 6.48 13.40
N GLY A 9 28.61 7.14 12.95
CA GLY A 9 29.82 6.52 12.42
C GLY A 9 30.99 6.25 13.38
N ASN A 10 30.93 6.46 14.68
CA ASN A 10 32.10 6.39 15.56
C ASN A 10 32.06 5.26 16.60
N ASN A 11 31.91 3.98 16.15
CA ASN A 11 32.27 2.86 17.02
C ASN A 11 33.22 1.90 16.25
N LYS A 12 34.50 1.89 16.64
CA LYS A 12 35.58 1.10 16.03
C LYS A 12 35.39 -0.38 16.42
N GLY A 13 34.57 -1.14 15.65
CA GLY A 13 34.42 -2.57 15.94
C GLY A 13 33.71 -3.40 14.89
N ASP A 14 32.88 -2.81 14.03
CA ASP A 14 32.17 -3.61 13.01
C ASP A 14 32.07 -2.84 11.68
N LYS A 15 32.81 -3.27 10.67
CA LYS A 15 33.01 -2.54 9.40
C LYS A 15 31.91 -2.73 8.37
N ARG A 16 30.68 -3.10 8.77
CA ARG A 16 29.51 -3.07 7.87
C ARG A 16 28.40 -2.26 8.53
N MET A 17 28.57 -0.97 8.55
CA MET A 17 27.49 -0.09 8.97
C MET A 17 26.55 0.12 7.78
N TYR A 18 25.26 -0.26 7.94
CA TYR A 18 24.24 0.06 6.97
C TYR A 18 24.06 1.58 6.92
N THR A 19 24.41 2.18 5.78
CA THR A 19 24.11 3.59 5.55
C THR A 19 22.70 3.66 4.98
N LEU A 20 21.76 4.17 5.77
CA LEU A 20 20.41 4.43 5.31
C LEU A 20 20.41 5.65 4.37
N PRO A 21 19.65 5.62 3.26
CA PRO A 21 19.47 6.78 2.40
C PRO A 21 18.90 7.97 3.19
N GLN A 22 19.37 9.18 2.92
CA GLN A 22 18.91 10.39 3.62
C GLN A 22 17.41 10.59 3.44
N THR A 23 16.88 10.36 2.23
CA THR A 23 15.44 10.44 1.92
C THR A 23 14.61 9.53 2.82
N PHE A 24 15.08 8.30 3.07
CA PHE A 24 14.43 7.38 4.01
C PHE A 24 14.46 7.90 5.44
N CYS A 25 15.62 8.41 5.89
CA CYS A 25 15.73 9.00 7.23
C CYS A 25 14.80 10.20 7.42
N ASP A 26 14.66 11.03 6.39
CA ASP A 26 13.77 12.19 6.39
C ASP A 26 12.30 11.74 6.47
N THR A 27 11.91 10.75 5.67
CA THR A 27 10.57 10.14 5.71
C THR A 27 10.24 9.60 7.10
N ILE A 28 11.12 8.77 7.68
CA ILE A 28 10.92 8.20 9.02
C ILE A 28 10.81 9.30 10.09
N THR A 29 11.62 10.34 9.98
CA THR A 29 11.58 11.47 10.93
C THR A 29 10.29 12.27 10.78
N HIS A 30 9.84 12.51 9.57
CA HIS A 30 8.61 13.24 9.29
C HIS A 30 7.38 12.50 9.84
N LEU A 31 7.23 11.22 9.48
CA LEU A 31 6.05 10.43 9.84
C LEU A 31 5.97 10.08 11.33
N HIS A 32 7.11 9.78 11.96
CA HIS A 32 7.13 9.28 13.34
C HIS A 32 7.75 10.25 14.36
N SER A 33 8.17 11.44 13.92
CA SER A 33 8.69 12.51 14.78
C SER A 33 9.80 11.98 15.75
N HIS A 34 9.66 12.19 17.05
CA HIS A 34 10.63 11.74 18.05
C HIS A 34 10.84 10.22 18.08
N LYS A 35 9.80 9.42 17.84
CA LYS A 35 9.91 7.95 17.77
C LYS A 35 10.76 7.52 16.59
N GLY A 36 10.59 8.16 15.43
CA GLY A 36 11.39 7.93 14.24
C GLY A 36 12.88 8.23 14.47
N LEU A 37 13.19 9.36 15.09
CA LEU A 37 14.57 9.70 15.45
C LEU A 37 15.21 8.67 16.39
N LYS A 38 14.47 8.21 17.40
CA LYS A 38 14.93 7.16 18.30
C LYS A 38 15.14 5.84 17.55
N TRP A 39 14.20 5.43 16.73
CA TRP A 39 14.30 4.21 15.93
C TRP A 39 15.52 4.23 15.01
N LEU A 40 15.78 5.34 14.31
CA LEU A 40 16.97 5.53 13.49
C LEU A 40 18.27 5.43 14.31
N ALA A 41 18.29 5.96 15.52
CA ALA A 41 19.45 5.86 16.42
C ALA A 41 19.68 4.41 16.90
N ASP A 42 18.60 3.66 17.14
CA ASP A 42 18.64 2.28 17.62
C ASP A 42 18.79 1.27 16.45
N PHE A 43 18.63 1.68 15.19
CA PHE A 43 18.61 0.83 14.01
C PHE A 43 19.82 -0.11 13.89
N PRO A 44 21.10 0.32 14.12
CA PRO A 44 22.24 -0.60 14.10
C PRO A 44 22.15 -1.72 15.14
N GLN A 45 21.46 -1.47 16.27
CA GLN A 45 21.25 -2.49 17.31
C GLN A 45 20.13 -3.44 16.89
N LEU A 46 19.07 -2.94 16.25
CA LEU A 46 18.00 -3.77 15.69
C LEU A 46 18.52 -4.74 14.64
N ILE A 47 19.38 -4.28 13.72
CA ILE A 47 20.05 -5.14 12.73
C ILE A 47 20.85 -6.25 13.41
N ARG A 48 21.69 -5.92 14.39
CA ARG A 48 22.48 -6.91 15.12
C ARG A 48 21.59 -7.93 15.85
N TYR A 49 20.57 -7.43 16.53
CA TYR A 49 19.58 -8.30 17.20
C TYR A 49 18.94 -9.27 16.21
N CYS A 50 18.43 -8.77 15.09
CA CYS A 50 17.80 -9.56 14.05
C CYS A 50 18.72 -10.65 13.52
N GLN A 51 19.96 -10.30 13.18
CA GLN A 51 20.97 -11.24 12.66
C GLN A 51 21.31 -12.34 13.69
N GLN A 52 21.42 -11.99 14.96
CA GLN A 52 21.71 -12.95 16.04
C GLN A 52 20.53 -13.87 16.33
N ARG A 53 19.33 -13.31 16.48
CA ARG A 53 18.12 -14.06 16.84
C ARG A 53 17.78 -15.15 15.82
N TRP A 54 17.87 -14.82 14.53
CA TRP A 54 17.48 -15.75 13.45
C TRP A 54 18.70 -16.37 12.73
N ARG A 55 19.94 -16.06 13.16
CA ARG A 55 21.18 -16.55 12.55
C ARG A 55 21.22 -16.28 11.05
N ILE A 56 20.89 -15.06 10.66
CA ILE A 56 20.84 -14.58 9.28
C ILE A 56 21.88 -13.49 9.05
N ASN A 57 22.26 -13.30 7.80
CA ASN A 57 23.09 -12.19 7.35
C ASN A 57 22.25 -11.28 6.46
N ILE A 58 22.03 -10.04 6.90
CA ILE A 58 21.41 -8.98 6.09
C ILE A 58 22.56 -8.31 5.33
N TYR A 59 22.50 -8.19 4.02
CA TYR A 59 23.66 -7.77 3.20
C TYR A 59 23.40 -6.56 2.30
N SER A 60 22.15 -6.19 2.10
CA SER A 60 21.71 -5.02 1.32
C SER A 60 20.32 -4.59 1.80
N HIS A 61 19.68 -3.67 1.09
CA HIS A 61 18.26 -3.36 1.23
C HIS A 61 17.63 -3.18 -0.15
N PHE A 62 16.31 -3.36 -0.22
CA PHE A 62 15.51 -2.97 -1.38
C PHE A 62 15.37 -1.43 -1.42
N PRO A 63 14.80 -0.84 -2.49
CA PRO A 63 14.38 0.55 -2.46
C PRO A 63 13.47 0.79 -1.24
N LEU A 64 13.82 1.81 -0.43
CA LEU A 64 13.14 2.09 0.84
C LEU A 64 12.12 3.22 0.66
N SER A 65 10.93 3.04 1.27
CA SER A 65 9.88 4.07 1.37
C SER A 65 9.51 4.33 2.82
N TYR A 66 8.54 3.60 3.34
CA TYR A 66 8.01 3.75 4.71
C TYR A 66 8.64 2.79 5.71
N HIS A 67 9.17 1.68 5.24
CA HIS A 67 9.78 0.64 6.07
C HIS A 67 11.16 0.26 5.56
N PHE A 68 12.02 -0.21 6.46
CA PHE A 68 13.25 -0.86 6.04
C PHE A 68 12.94 -2.29 5.62
N VAL A 69 13.24 -2.61 4.37
CA VAL A 69 13.05 -3.95 3.79
C VAL A 69 14.35 -4.42 3.15
N ALA A 70 14.78 -5.62 3.51
CA ALA A 70 16.07 -6.14 3.07
C ALA A 70 16.04 -7.65 2.83
N PRO A 71 16.81 -8.15 1.83
CA PRO A 71 17.09 -9.57 1.72
C PRO A 71 18.06 -10.01 2.82
N ALA A 72 17.83 -11.21 3.33
CA ALA A 72 18.67 -11.85 4.32
C ALA A 72 18.94 -13.30 3.95
N ARG A 73 20.10 -13.84 4.35
CA ARG A 73 20.51 -15.20 4.05
C ARG A 73 20.82 -15.96 5.32
N LYS A 74 20.33 -17.19 5.43
CA LYS A 74 20.67 -18.14 6.48
C LYS A 74 22.01 -18.83 6.22
N ALA A 75 22.50 -19.57 7.20
CA ALA A 75 23.73 -20.35 7.07
C ALA A 75 23.63 -21.50 6.04
N ASP A 76 22.42 -21.98 5.75
CA ASP A 76 22.13 -23.00 4.74
C ASP A 76 21.89 -22.41 3.33
N GLU A 77 22.27 -21.15 3.14
CA GLU A 77 22.09 -20.36 1.91
C GLU A 77 20.62 -20.06 1.55
N SER A 78 19.65 -20.50 2.33
CA SER A 78 18.24 -20.11 2.12
C SER A 78 18.03 -18.61 2.37
N GLU A 79 17.21 -18.00 1.53
CA GLU A 79 16.98 -16.56 1.56
C GLU A 79 15.61 -16.20 2.16
N LEU A 80 15.59 -15.07 2.84
CA LEU A 80 14.43 -14.47 3.47
C LEU A 80 14.37 -12.97 3.12
N VAL A 81 13.25 -12.36 3.43
CA VAL A 81 13.10 -10.91 3.49
C VAL A 81 12.85 -10.51 4.93
N VAL A 82 13.55 -9.50 5.41
CA VAL A 82 13.30 -8.87 6.70
C VAL A 82 12.68 -7.50 6.49
N LYS A 83 11.63 -7.20 7.25
CA LYS A 83 10.94 -5.91 7.26
C LYS A 83 10.95 -5.36 8.68
N PHE A 84 11.33 -4.09 8.85
CA PHE A 84 11.35 -3.41 10.13
C PHE A 84 10.32 -2.29 10.15
N PHE A 85 9.58 -2.25 11.24
CA PHE A 85 8.54 -1.26 11.50
C PHE A 85 8.99 -0.30 12.60
N VAL A 86 8.65 0.97 12.47
CA VAL A 86 8.86 1.96 13.54
C VAL A 86 7.81 1.77 14.65
N GLU A 87 6.57 1.56 14.26
CA GLU A 87 5.44 1.31 15.16
C GLU A 87 5.06 -0.18 15.17
N PRO A 88 5.17 -0.86 16.31
CA PRO A 88 4.77 -2.26 16.43
C PRO A 88 3.33 -2.56 16.03
N SER A 89 2.42 -1.58 16.16
CA SER A 89 1.03 -1.73 15.72
C SER A 89 0.89 -1.95 14.22
N GLU A 90 1.73 -1.33 13.40
CA GLU A 90 1.72 -1.53 11.93
C GLU A 90 2.10 -2.96 11.56
N LEU A 91 3.11 -3.52 12.26
CA LEU A 91 3.49 -4.92 12.10
C LEU A 91 2.32 -5.85 12.46
N LEU A 92 1.64 -5.61 13.58
CA LEU A 92 0.51 -6.44 14.00
C LEU A 92 -0.63 -6.41 12.97
N HIS A 93 -0.92 -5.25 12.38
CA HIS A 93 -1.92 -5.14 11.31
C HIS A 93 -1.51 -5.93 10.06
N GLU A 94 -0.24 -5.83 9.64
CA GLU A 94 0.24 -6.61 8.48
C GLU A 94 0.23 -8.12 8.77
N GLN A 95 0.59 -8.56 9.97
CA GLN A 95 0.52 -9.96 10.38
C GLN A 95 -0.92 -10.50 10.35
N GLU A 96 -1.88 -9.70 10.86
CA GLU A 96 -3.30 -10.05 10.83
C GLU A 96 -3.78 -10.19 9.38
N ALA A 97 -3.43 -9.23 8.51
CA ALA A 97 -3.78 -9.25 7.10
C ALA A 97 -3.16 -10.46 6.36
N LEU A 98 -1.86 -10.73 6.58
CA LEU A 98 -1.18 -11.89 6.00
C LEU A 98 -1.80 -13.21 6.46
N THR A 99 -2.19 -13.29 7.74
CA THR A 99 -2.83 -14.50 8.30
C THR A 99 -4.22 -14.69 7.71
N ALA A 100 -5.01 -13.63 7.62
CA ALA A 100 -6.37 -13.67 7.09
C ALA A 100 -6.42 -13.95 5.58
N LEU A 101 -5.44 -13.44 4.81
CA LEU A 101 -5.28 -13.65 3.37
C LEU A 101 -4.43 -14.88 3.04
N ALA A 102 -4.01 -15.68 4.03
CA ALA A 102 -3.11 -16.81 3.80
C ALA A 102 -3.62 -17.75 2.70
N GLY A 103 -2.76 -18.09 1.75
CA GLY A 103 -3.07 -18.94 0.61
C GLY A 103 -1.86 -19.08 -0.32
N GLU A 104 -2.07 -19.75 -1.46
CA GLU A 104 -0.99 -19.99 -2.44
C GLU A 104 -0.45 -18.69 -3.04
N ASN A 105 -1.31 -17.69 -3.22
CA ASN A 105 -0.98 -16.40 -3.83
C ASN A 105 -0.57 -15.33 -2.80
N THR A 106 -0.29 -15.72 -1.55
CA THR A 106 0.16 -14.80 -0.51
C THR A 106 1.57 -15.15 -0.06
N VAL A 107 2.42 -14.14 0.11
CA VAL A 107 3.76 -14.33 0.69
C VAL A 107 3.65 -14.95 2.08
N LYS A 108 4.51 -15.92 2.38
CA LYS A 108 4.48 -16.61 3.66
C LYS A 108 5.24 -15.83 4.72
N MET A 109 4.60 -15.59 5.84
CA MET A 109 5.26 -15.16 7.05
C MET A 109 6.07 -16.34 7.63
N VAL A 110 7.35 -16.11 7.89
CA VAL A 110 8.26 -17.12 8.43
C VAL A 110 8.37 -17.02 9.95
N ASP A 111 8.55 -15.81 10.46
CA ASP A 111 8.63 -15.51 11.91
C ASP A 111 8.47 -14.02 12.14
N SER A 112 8.35 -13.59 13.39
CA SER A 112 8.26 -12.18 13.76
C SER A 112 8.72 -11.93 15.20
N ASP A 113 8.99 -10.66 15.47
CA ASP A 113 9.16 -10.13 16.81
C ASP A 113 8.38 -8.81 16.92
N ALA A 114 7.15 -8.91 17.45
CA ALA A 114 6.25 -7.77 17.55
C ALA A 114 6.78 -6.67 18.46
N GLU A 115 7.52 -7.02 19.54
CA GLU A 115 8.09 -6.03 20.46
C GLU A 115 9.19 -5.20 19.81
N LYS A 116 9.93 -5.81 18.89
CA LYS A 116 11.04 -5.17 18.15
C LYS A 116 10.59 -4.59 16.80
N GLY A 117 9.35 -4.82 16.39
CA GLY A 117 8.85 -4.40 15.09
C GLY A 117 9.56 -5.10 13.92
N ILE A 118 9.82 -6.40 14.02
CA ILE A 118 10.55 -7.17 13.00
C ILE A 118 9.66 -8.27 12.43
N LEU A 119 9.54 -8.33 11.10
CA LEU A 119 8.82 -9.35 10.36
C LEU A 119 9.77 -10.07 9.39
N LEU A 120 9.71 -11.40 9.38
CA LEU A 120 10.43 -12.25 8.43
C LEU A 120 9.45 -12.89 7.47
N LEU A 121 9.75 -12.74 6.18
CA LEU A 121 8.96 -13.28 5.08
C LEU A 121 9.79 -14.22 4.21
N GLU A 122 9.14 -15.15 3.50
CA GLU A 122 9.79 -15.87 2.42
C GLU A 122 10.31 -14.88 1.37
N LYS A 123 11.46 -15.17 0.77
CA LYS A 123 11.93 -14.41 -0.38
C LYS A 123 11.34 -14.99 -1.64
N LEU A 124 10.59 -14.19 -2.37
CA LEU A 124 10.07 -14.56 -3.68
C LEU A 124 11.18 -14.47 -4.73
N SER A 125 11.24 -15.44 -5.64
CA SER A 125 12.23 -15.49 -6.72
C SER A 125 11.53 -15.82 -8.04
N PRO A 126 11.75 -15.04 -9.11
CA PRO A 126 12.70 -13.93 -9.23
C PRO A 126 12.34 -12.66 -8.46
N GLY A 127 11.09 -12.52 -7.97
CA GLY A 127 10.63 -11.36 -7.20
C GLY A 127 10.42 -10.10 -8.05
N CYS A 128 10.28 -10.26 -9.38
CA CYS A 128 9.97 -9.14 -10.26
C CYS A 128 8.54 -8.65 -9.99
N PRO A 129 8.31 -7.34 -9.84
CA PRO A 129 6.97 -6.80 -9.65
C PRO A 129 6.16 -6.90 -10.94
N LEU A 130 4.84 -6.89 -10.82
CA LEU A 130 3.92 -6.93 -11.95
C LEU A 130 4.10 -5.72 -12.87
N SER A 131 4.61 -4.60 -12.35
CA SER A 131 5.00 -3.40 -13.12
C SER A 131 6.13 -3.65 -14.13
N SER A 132 6.87 -4.76 -14.00
CA SER A 132 7.92 -5.13 -14.95
C SER A 132 7.41 -5.76 -16.25
N LEU A 133 6.12 -6.11 -16.33
CA LEU A 133 5.50 -6.64 -17.54
C LEU A 133 5.41 -5.59 -18.63
N SER A 134 5.51 -6.04 -19.88
CA SER A 134 5.55 -5.17 -21.04
C SER A 134 4.19 -4.60 -21.44
N THR A 135 3.09 -5.24 -21.03
CA THR A 135 1.73 -4.84 -21.39
C THR A 135 0.86 -4.57 -20.17
N LEU A 136 0.09 -3.47 -20.23
CA LEU A 136 -0.88 -3.12 -19.19
C LEU A 136 -2.02 -4.15 -19.10
N GLU A 137 -2.38 -4.76 -20.23
CA GLU A 137 -3.44 -5.77 -20.31
C GLU A 137 -3.06 -7.03 -19.55
N GLU A 138 -1.86 -7.56 -19.78
CA GLU A 138 -1.36 -8.75 -19.08
C GLU A 138 -1.29 -8.52 -17.56
N ALA A 139 -0.79 -7.36 -17.14
CA ALA A 139 -0.76 -7.00 -15.74
C ALA A 139 -2.16 -6.95 -15.10
N ALA A 140 -3.15 -6.39 -15.80
CA ALA A 140 -4.53 -6.32 -15.31
C ALA A 140 -5.21 -7.70 -15.24
N LEU A 141 -4.92 -8.59 -16.20
CA LEU A 141 -5.44 -9.96 -16.20
C LEU A 141 -4.89 -10.77 -15.03
N ILE A 142 -3.58 -10.72 -14.80
CA ILE A 142 -2.95 -11.38 -13.65
C ILE A 142 -3.49 -10.82 -12.32
N ALA A 143 -3.60 -9.50 -12.20
CA ALA A 143 -4.17 -8.87 -11.01
C ALA A 143 -5.62 -9.32 -10.76
N ALA A 144 -6.43 -9.46 -11.81
CA ALA A 144 -7.79 -9.97 -11.70
C ALA A 144 -7.84 -11.42 -11.19
N GLU A 145 -6.95 -12.29 -11.67
CA GLU A 145 -6.84 -13.66 -11.17
C GLU A 145 -6.42 -13.71 -9.70
N ILE A 146 -5.44 -12.90 -9.32
CA ILE A 146 -5.03 -12.75 -7.91
C ILE A 146 -6.20 -12.28 -7.05
N MET A 147 -6.92 -11.21 -7.44
CA MET A 147 -8.09 -10.72 -6.72
C MET A 147 -9.14 -11.80 -6.51
N LYS A 148 -9.47 -12.58 -7.56
CA LYS A 148 -10.40 -13.72 -7.44
C LYS A 148 -9.96 -14.73 -6.38
N SER A 149 -8.67 -15.03 -6.30
CA SER A 149 -8.12 -16.00 -5.36
C SER A 149 -8.09 -15.51 -3.91
N LEU A 150 -8.00 -14.20 -3.70
CA LEU A 150 -7.93 -13.58 -2.38
C LEU A 150 -9.29 -13.36 -1.75
N TRP A 151 -10.32 -13.00 -2.54
CA TRP A 151 -11.60 -12.58 -2.00
C TRP A 151 -12.33 -13.67 -1.24
N ARG A 152 -12.52 -13.43 0.03
CA ARG A 152 -13.31 -14.27 0.94
C ARG A 152 -14.36 -13.40 1.60
N MET A 153 -15.56 -13.92 1.78
CA MET A 153 -16.60 -13.20 2.51
C MET A 153 -16.10 -12.88 3.93
N SER A 154 -16.26 -11.64 4.33
CA SER A 154 -15.93 -11.23 5.69
C SER A 154 -16.91 -11.82 6.69
N HIS A 155 -16.39 -12.22 7.87
CA HIS A 155 -17.20 -12.62 9.01
C HIS A 155 -17.40 -11.43 9.95
N SER A 156 -18.51 -11.41 10.70
CA SER A 156 -18.88 -10.33 11.62
C SER A 156 -17.85 -10.09 12.74
N ASP A 157 -17.05 -11.08 13.07
CA ASP A 157 -16.13 -11.07 14.21
C ASP A 157 -14.70 -10.66 13.84
N SER A 158 -14.50 -10.17 12.59
CA SER A 158 -13.19 -9.71 12.14
C SER A 158 -12.78 -8.42 12.83
N THR A 159 -11.52 -8.36 13.29
CA THR A 159 -10.87 -7.16 13.85
C THR A 159 -10.28 -6.26 12.78
N ILE A 160 -10.20 -6.75 11.55
CA ILE A 160 -9.70 -6.00 10.38
C ILE A 160 -10.59 -4.78 10.10
N GLU A 161 -9.94 -3.66 9.81
CA GLU A 161 -10.62 -2.40 9.55
C GLU A 161 -11.54 -2.48 8.33
N THR A 162 -12.63 -1.70 8.37
CA THR A 162 -13.58 -1.63 7.25
C THR A 162 -13.35 -0.36 6.43
N ALA A 163 -13.88 -0.32 5.20
CA ALA A 163 -13.89 0.88 4.36
C ALA A 163 -14.56 2.10 5.05
N VAL A 164 -15.38 1.89 6.07
CA VAL A 164 -15.94 2.96 6.91
C VAL A 164 -14.84 3.78 7.61
N LYS A 165 -13.69 3.18 7.94
CA LYS A 165 -12.56 3.94 8.49
C LYS A 165 -12.00 4.93 7.47
N ARG A 166 -11.96 4.57 6.20
CA ARG A 166 -11.54 5.46 5.11
C ARG A 166 -12.49 6.65 4.94
N GLU A 167 -13.80 6.38 5.04
CA GLU A 167 -14.81 7.44 5.09
C GLU A 167 -14.58 8.38 6.27
N LYS A 168 -14.30 7.83 7.45
CA LYS A 168 -14.02 8.62 8.65
C LYS A 168 -12.80 9.54 8.44
N GLN A 169 -11.72 9.04 7.86
CA GLN A 169 -10.52 9.84 7.54
C GLN A 169 -10.86 11.00 6.58
N LEU A 170 -11.63 10.73 5.52
CA LEU A 170 -12.07 11.80 4.61
C LEU A 170 -12.98 12.82 5.32
N ARG A 171 -13.82 12.36 6.22
CA ARG A 171 -14.67 13.24 7.05
C ARG A 171 -13.84 14.13 7.96
N GLU A 172 -12.83 13.59 8.61
CA GLU A 172 -11.87 14.34 9.46
C GLU A 172 -11.14 15.39 8.63
N CYS A 173 -10.64 15.03 7.43
CA CYS A 173 -10.03 15.96 6.50
C CYS A 173 -11.01 17.09 6.10
N THR A 174 -12.25 16.76 5.74
CA THR A 174 -13.28 17.75 5.38
C THR A 174 -13.60 18.72 6.52
N GLN A 175 -13.59 18.23 7.76
CA GLN A 175 -13.83 19.07 8.95
C GLN A 175 -12.62 19.95 9.27
N MET A 176 -11.40 19.45 9.09
CA MET A 176 -10.17 20.19 9.31
C MET A 176 -9.99 21.31 8.28
N TYR A 177 -10.45 21.10 7.05
CA TYR A 177 -10.29 22.02 5.92
C TYR A 177 -11.66 22.45 5.33
N PRO A 178 -12.47 23.22 6.07
CA PRO A 178 -13.83 23.57 5.66
C PRO A 178 -13.91 24.47 4.41
N ASN A 179 -12.79 25.12 4.07
CA ASN A 179 -12.66 25.98 2.87
C ASN A 179 -11.90 25.26 1.72
N GLY A 180 -11.61 23.98 1.87
CA GLY A 180 -10.75 23.23 0.96
C GLY A 180 -9.29 23.19 1.43
N ILE A 181 -8.48 22.36 0.78
CA ILE A 181 -7.05 22.21 1.06
C ILE A 181 -6.28 22.15 -0.25
N ASP A 182 -5.27 23.04 -0.39
CA ASP A 182 -4.49 23.17 -1.60
C ASP A 182 -5.40 23.37 -2.84
N PHE A 183 -5.34 22.49 -3.84
CA PHE A 183 -6.17 22.54 -5.04
C PHE A 183 -7.52 21.79 -4.89
N LEU A 184 -7.78 21.12 -3.76
CA LEU A 184 -9.07 20.48 -3.49
C LEU A 184 -10.04 21.50 -2.88
N SER A 185 -11.08 21.83 -3.63
CA SER A 185 -12.14 22.73 -3.13
C SER A 185 -12.96 22.06 -2.01
N SER A 186 -13.59 22.88 -1.18
CA SER A 186 -14.58 22.40 -0.18
C SER A 186 -15.69 21.56 -0.82
N GLU A 187 -16.15 21.94 -2.01
CA GLU A 187 -17.19 21.19 -2.75
C GLU A 187 -16.68 19.81 -3.17
N THR A 188 -15.42 19.71 -3.64
CA THR A 188 -14.81 18.44 -4.01
C THR A 188 -14.72 17.50 -2.81
N LEU A 189 -14.26 18.01 -1.65
CA LEU A 189 -14.16 17.23 -0.41
C LEU A 189 -15.52 16.73 0.07
N GLN A 190 -16.52 17.60 0.10
CA GLN A 190 -17.90 17.27 0.52
C GLN A 190 -18.55 16.28 -0.43
N HIS A 191 -18.38 16.46 -1.75
CA HIS A 191 -18.92 15.54 -2.75
C HIS A 191 -18.28 14.16 -2.63
N ALA A 192 -16.95 14.09 -2.52
CA ALA A 192 -16.25 12.81 -2.32
C ALA A 192 -16.70 12.10 -1.03
N LEU A 193 -16.90 12.84 0.06
CA LEU A 193 -17.43 12.30 1.31
C LEU A 193 -18.85 11.77 1.15
N ALA A 194 -19.72 12.49 0.46
CA ALA A 194 -21.09 12.05 0.19
C ALA A 194 -21.11 10.76 -0.65
N VAL A 195 -20.26 10.67 -1.69
CA VAL A 195 -20.11 9.48 -2.51
C VAL A 195 -19.60 8.30 -1.67
N PHE A 196 -18.58 8.51 -0.84
CA PHE A 196 -18.03 7.49 0.04
C PHE A 196 -19.06 6.93 1.02
N SER A 197 -19.83 7.84 1.67
CA SER A 197 -20.90 7.49 2.60
C SER A 197 -22.01 6.70 1.91
N GLU A 198 -22.42 7.09 0.72
CA GLU A 198 -23.45 6.38 -0.05
C GLU A 198 -22.98 4.99 -0.48
N LEU A 199 -21.74 4.83 -0.91
CA LEU A 199 -21.17 3.56 -1.28
C LEU A 199 -21.11 2.60 -0.08
N ASN A 200 -20.63 3.05 1.08
CA ASN A 200 -20.61 2.26 2.31
C ASN A 200 -22.04 1.86 2.75
N ARG A 201 -22.98 2.81 2.69
CA ARG A 201 -24.37 2.56 3.09
C ARG A 201 -25.10 1.55 2.20
N THR A 202 -24.75 1.51 0.91
CA THR A 202 -25.39 0.65 -0.09
C THR A 202 -24.63 -0.64 -0.38
N SER A 203 -23.52 -0.88 0.31
CA SER A 203 -22.75 -2.12 0.22
C SER A 203 -23.58 -3.31 0.69
N GLN A 204 -23.72 -4.33 -0.15
CA GLN A 204 -24.52 -5.52 0.15
C GLN A 204 -23.67 -6.68 0.66
N GLN A 205 -22.48 -6.83 0.13
CA GLN A 205 -21.55 -7.89 0.49
C GLN A 205 -20.15 -7.31 0.71
N LEU A 206 -19.54 -7.68 1.82
CA LEU A 206 -18.22 -7.25 2.19
C LEU A 206 -17.26 -8.43 2.16
N PHE A 207 -16.09 -8.16 1.63
CA PHE A 207 -15.02 -9.11 1.45
C PHE A 207 -13.77 -8.67 2.19
N LEU A 208 -12.95 -9.64 2.59
CA LEU A 208 -11.60 -9.36 2.98
C LEU A 208 -10.78 -9.00 1.73
N LEU A 209 -10.16 -7.85 1.77
CA LEU A 209 -9.36 -7.24 0.72
C LEU A 209 -7.91 -7.10 1.16
N HIS A 210 -7.01 -7.05 0.21
CA HIS A 210 -5.62 -6.65 0.45
C HIS A 210 -5.54 -5.20 0.99
N GLY A 211 -6.38 -4.32 0.44
CA GLY A 211 -6.52 -2.93 0.85
C GLY A 211 -5.48 -1.96 0.28
N ASP A 212 -4.49 -2.47 -0.47
CA ASP A 212 -3.47 -1.69 -1.20
C ASP A 212 -2.88 -2.52 -2.36
N LEU A 213 -3.75 -3.21 -3.12
CA LEU A 213 -3.31 -4.11 -4.17
C LEU A 213 -2.98 -3.35 -5.46
N HIS A 214 -1.69 -3.22 -5.74
CA HIS A 214 -1.20 -2.57 -6.95
C HIS A 214 -0.02 -3.34 -7.57
N HIS A 215 0.48 -2.88 -8.71
CA HIS A 215 1.50 -3.57 -9.52
C HIS A 215 2.76 -3.95 -8.74
N ASP A 216 3.20 -3.12 -7.78
CA ASP A 216 4.45 -3.34 -7.06
C ASP A 216 4.25 -4.23 -5.82
N ASN A 217 2.98 -4.51 -5.43
CA ASN A 217 2.61 -5.43 -4.36
C ASN A 217 2.23 -6.83 -4.88
N ILE A 218 2.42 -7.09 -6.18
CA ILE A 218 2.26 -8.40 -6.80
C ILE A 218 3.61 -8.79 -7.42
N LEU A 219 4.26 -9.80 -6.84
CA LEU A 219 5.61 -10.23 -7.22
C LEU A 219 5.59 -11.64 -7.82
N GLN A 220 6.44 -11.86 -8.82
CA GLN A 220 6.65 -13.17 -9.43
C GLN A 220 7.36 -14.13 -8.46
N SER A 221 6.85 -15.38 -8.36
CA SER A 221 7.41 -16.46 -7.55
C SER A 221 7.42 -17.75 -8.38
N GLY A 222 8.55 -18.05 -9.01
CA GLY A 222 8.63 -19.06 -10.05
C GLY A 222 7.74 -18.71 -11.24
N GLU A 223 6.78 -19.57 -11.57
CA GLU A 223 5.79 -19.30 -12.61
C GLU A 223 4.50 -18.65 -12.08
N ALA A 224 4.36 -18.53 -10.75
CA ALA A 224 3.19 -17.97 -10.09
C ALA A 224 3.42 -16.50 -9.68
N TRP A 225 2.33 -15.84 -9.26
CA TRP A 225 2.34 -14.49 -8.71
C TRP A 225 1.82 -14.51 -7.28
N LYS A 226 2.46 -13.74 -6.40
CA LYS A 226 2.09 -13.61 -4.98
C LYS A 226 1.97 -12.17 -4.56
N ILE A 227 1.04 -11.91 -3.65
CA ILE A 227 0.91 -10.61 -3.00
C ILE A 227 1.90 -10.47 -1.84
N ILE A 228 2.32 -9.22 -1.62
CA ILE A 228 3.10 -8.77 -0.46
C ILE A 228 2.46 -7.51 0.15
N ASP A 229 2.82 -7.16 1.37
CA ASP A 229 2.45 -5.89 2.03
C ASP A 229 0.92 -5.63 2.13
N PRO A 230 0.09 -6.61 2.52
CA PRO A 230 -1.34 -6.35 2.66
C PRO A 230 -1.60 -5.43 3.85
N LYS A 231 -2.50 -4.45 3.66
CA LYS A 231 -3.00 -3.60 4.73
C LYS A 231 -4.16 -4.24 5.49
N GLY A 232 -4.87 -5.15 4.83
CA GLY A 232 -6.11 -5.73 5.34
C GLY A 232 -7.25 -4.70 5.40
N LEU A 233 -8.29 -4.94 4.65
CA LEU A 233 -9.47 -4.08 4.64
C LEU A 233 -10.72 -4.92 4.41
N ILE A 234 -11.81 -4.60 5.07
CA ILE A 234 -13.11 -5.16 4.77
C ILE A 234 -13.89 -4.16 3.94
N GLY A 235 -14.25 -4.55 2.72
CA GLY A 235 -14.93 -3.68 1.77
C GLY A 235 -15.56 -4.42 0.60
N GLU A 236 -16.06 -3.66 -0.35
CA GLU A 236 -16.56 -4.21 -1.61
C GLU A 236 -15.41 -4.59 -2.54
N LYS A 237 -15.64 -5.57 -3.40
CA LYS A 237 -14.66 -6.01 -4.42
C LYS A 237 -14.19 -4.86 -5.31
N GLU A 238 -15.10 -3.96 -5.64
CA GLU A 238 -14.82 -2.78 -6.45
C GLU A 238 -13.79 -1.86 -5.82
N TYR A 239 -13.75 -1.79 -4.48
CA TYR A 239 -12.77 -0.96 -3.78
C TYR A 239 -11.34 -1.50 -3.89
N GLU A 240 -11.16 -2.81 -3.94
CA GLU A 240 -9.84 -3.45 -4.12
C GLU A 240 -9.15 -3.05 -5.42
N ILE A 241 -9.93 -2.75 -6.46
CA ILE A 241 -9.41 -2.42 -7.79
C ILE A 241 -8.75 -1.05 -7.80
N ILE A 242 -9.13 -0.15 -6.89
CA ILE A 242 -8.77 1.27 -6.98
C ILE A 242 -7.25 1.52 -6.86
N PRO A 243 -6.51 0.92 -5.91
CA PRO A 243 -5.06 1.10 -5.86
C PRO A 243 -4.36 0.69 -7.15
N PHE A 244 -4.82 -0.39 -7.81
CA PHE A 244 -4.28 -0.81 -9.10
C PHE A 244 -4.56 0.21 -10.22
N LEU A 245 -5.75 0.79 -10.26
CA LEU A 245 -6.10 1.81 -11.25
C LEU A 245 -5.26 3.07 -11.12
N LEU A 246 -4.89 3.45 -9.90
CA LEU A 246 -4.13 4.66 -9.59
C LEU A 246 -2.61 4.50 -9.73
N ASN A 247 -2.11 3.27 -9.72
CA ASN A 247 -0.69 2.99 -9.77
C ASN A 247 -0.17 2.99 -11.22
N HIS A 248 1.05 3.51 -11.43
CA HIS A 248 1.68 3.61 -12.77
C HIS A 248 0.79 4.25 -13.85
N LEU A 249 0.13 5.36 -13.50
CA LEU A 249 -0.62 6.14 -14.47
C LEU A 249 0.34 6.88 -15.41
N PRO A 250 0.03 6.94 -16.73
CA PRO A 250 0.81 7.72 -17.66
C PRO A 250 0.58 9.22 -17.44
N LYS A 251 1.51 10.05 -17.93
CA LYS A 251 1.38 11.51 -17.84
C LYS A 251 0.28 12.07 -18.77
N THR A 252 -0.13 11.32 -19.76
CA THR A 252 -1.16 11.69 -20.76
C THR A 252 -2.10 10.52 -20.97
N ASN A 253 -3.32 10.78 -21.43
CA ASN A 253 -4.36 9.75 -21.67
C ASN A 253 -4.73 8.96 -20.39
N VAL A 254 -4.76 9.66 -19.25
CA VAL A 254 -5.09 9.05 -17.95
C VAL A 254 -6.48 8.42 -17.96
N ALA A 255 -7.49 9.14 -18.49
CA ALA A 255 -8.86 8.65 -18.54
C ALA A 255 -9.00 7.40 -19.42
N GLU A 256 -8.36 7.37 -20.59
CA GLU A 256 -8.36 6.21 -21.49
C GLU A 256 -7.69 5.01 -20.84
N THR A 257 -6.57 5.23 -20.11
CA THR A 257 -5.86 4.16 -19.40
C THR A 257 -6.72 3.59 -18.29
N ILE A 258 -7.35 4.44 -17.48
CA ILE A 258 -8.25 4.02 -16.40
C ILE A 258 -9.44 3.27 -16.97
N ASP A 259 -10.08 3.79 -18.03
CA ASP A 259 -11.24 3.13 -18.66
C ASP A 259 -10.88 1.76 -19.24
N HIS A 260 -9.72 1.65 -19.89
CA HIS A 260 -9.22 0.38 -20.41
C HIS A 260 -9.03 -0.66 -19.29
N ARG A 261 -8.34 -0.30 -18.21
CA ARG A 261 -8.15 -1.16 -17.04
C ARG A 261 -9.48 -1.56 -16.40
N ILE A 262 -10.40 -0.61 -16.21
CA ILE A 262 -11.75 -0.88 -15.68
C ILE A 262 -12.49 -1.90 -16.53
N ASN A 263 -12.44 -1.77 -17.87
CA ASN A 263 -13.15 -2.69 -18.77
C ASN A 263 -12.62 -4.13 -18.65
N ILE A 264 -11.31 -4.32 -18.42
CA ILE A 264 -10.72 -5.63 -18.14
C ILE A 264 -11.29 -6.18 -16.82
N PHE A 265 -11.22 -5.42 -15.72
CA PHE A 265 -11.71 -5.86 -14.43
C PHE A 265 -13.22 -6.15 -14.41
N VAL A 266 -14.03 -5.32 -15.06
CA VAL A 266 -15.48 -5.56 -15.19
C VAL A 266 -15.74 -6.88 -15.88
N LYS A 267 -15.04 -7.16 -16.98
CA LYS A 267 -15.17 -8.42 -17.74
C LYS A 267 -14.72 -9.63 -16.92
N GLU A 268 -13.54 -9.54 -16.30
CA GLU A 268 -12.93 -10.67 -15.62
C GLU A 268 -13.54 -10.96 -14.24
N LEU A 269 -13.96 -9.94 -13.51
CA LEU A 269 -14.39 -10.04 -12.11
C LEU A 269 -15.91 -9.96 -11.93
N ASN A 270 -16.66 -9.62 -12.98
CA ASN A 270 -18.12 -9.41 -12.93
C ASN A 270 -18.51 -8.40 -11.83
N VAL A 271 -17.83 -7.25 -11.81
CA VAL A 271 -18.01 -6.15 -10.86
C VAL A 271 -18.69 -4.94 -11.51
N SER A 272 -19.21 -4.02 -10.71
CA SER A 272 -19.95 -2.86 -11.19
C SER A 272 -19.03 -1.73 -11.66
N LYS A 273 -18.99 -1.45 -12.97
CA LYS A 273 -18.27 -0.29 -13.52
C LYS A 273 -18.65 1.01 -12.83
N LYS A 274 -19.97 1.20 -12.56
CA LYS A 274 -20.49 2.39 -11.87
C LYS A 274 -19.85 2.55 -10.49
N ARG A 275 -19.79 1.47 -9.71
CA ARG A 275 -19.22 1.51 -8.36
C ARG A 275 -17.71 1.73 -8.40
N ILE A 276 -16.98 1.10 -9.34
CA ILE A 276 -15.55 1.34 -9.53
C ILE A 276 -15.27 2.83 -9.79
N LEU A 277 -16.03 3.47 -10.68
CA LEU A 277 -15.84 4.90 -10.98
C LEU A 277 -16.10 5.79 -9.76
N LEU A 278 -17.15 5.50 -8.99
CA LEU A 278 -17.47 6.25 -7.78
C LEU A 278 -16.43 6.02 -6.67
N TRP A 279 -16.01 4.77 -6.43
CA TRP A 279 -14.94 4.45 -5.49
C TRP A 279 -13.62 5.10 -5.92
N GLY A 280 -13.30 5.05 -7.20
CA GLY A 280 -12.08 5.67 -7.75
C GLY A 280 -12.03 7.16 -7.50
N TYR A 281 -13.13 7.87 -7.77
CA TYR A 281 -13.25 9.29 -7.48
C TYR A 281 -13.06 9.60 -5.98
N ALA A 282 -13.85 8.95 -5.13
CA ALA A 282 -13.83 9.26 -3.69
C ALA A 282 -12.49 8.88 -3.04
N HIS A 283 -11.91 7.74 -3.43
CA HIS A 283 -10.59 7.31 -2.94
C HIS A 283 -9.46 8.22 -3.44
N SER A 284 -9.50 8.68 -4.70
CA SER A 284 -8.46 9.58 -5.22
C SER A 284 -8.43 10.90 -4.46
N VAL A 285 -9.59 11.44 -4.06
CA VAL A 285 -9.66 12.62 -3.20
C VAL A 285 -9.09 12.34 -1.82
N LEU A 286 -9.42 11.21 -1.20
CA LEU A 286 -8.86 10.80 0.10
C LEU A 286 -7.34 10.60 0.02
N ALA A 287 -6.85 9.92 -1.02
CA ALA A 287 -5.42 9.70 -1.22
C ALA A 287 -4.66 11.02 -1.41
N THR A 288 -5.27 11.99 -2.09
CA THR A 288 -4.72 13.34 -2.19
C THR A 288 -4.59 14.01 -0.81
N CYS A 289 -5.60 13.86 0.06
CA CYS A 289 -5.51 14.37 1.43
C CYS A 289 -4.32 13.75 2.18
N TRP A 290 -4.12 12.45 2.08
CA TRP A 290 -2.97 11.78 2.72
C TRP A 290 -1.63 12.30 2.20
N LEU A 291 -1.48 12.49 0.88
CA LEU A 291 -0.24 13.04 0.32
C LEU A 291 0.04 14.47 0.79
N ILE A 292 -1.00 15.30 0.94
CA ILE A 292 -0.85 16.65 1.49
C ILE A 292 -0.38 16.59 2.95
N GLU A 293 -1.00 15.73 3.77
CA GLU A 293 -0.63 15.51 5.17
C GLU A 293 0.82 15.01 5.31
N ASP A 294 1.25 14.14 4.39
CA ASP A 294 2.61 13.58 4.33
C ASP A 294 3.62 14.54 3.63
N CYS A 295 3.21 15.76 3.25
CA CYS A 295 4.04 16.72 2.51
C CYS A 295 4.63 16.15 1.21
N GLN A 296 3.88 15.30 0.52
CA GLN A 296 4.25 14.69 -0.76
C GLN A 296 3.58 15.40 -1.94
N ASP A 297 3.93 15.00 -3.18
CA ASP A 297 3.34 15.55 -4.41
C ASP A 297 1.88 15.11 -4.60
N ALA A 298 0.98 15.81 -3.93
CA ALA A 298 -0.45 15.55 -3.97
C ALA A 298 -1.09 15.85 -5.34
N ALA A 299 -0.48 16.73 -6.16
CA ALA A 299 -0.98 17.07 -7.48
C ALA A 299 -0.95 15.87 -8.45
N SER A 300 -0.17 14.84 -8.14
CA SER A 300 -0.08 13.61 -8.93
C SER A 300 -1.42 12.87 -9.08
N PHE A 301 -2.36 13.03 -8.16
CA PHE A 301 -3.70 12.41 -8.25
C PHE A 301 -4.77 13.27 -8.93
N LEU A 302 -4.53 14.55 -9.18
CA LEU A 302 -5.51 15.41 -9.82
C LEU A 302 -6.00 14.87 -11.18
N PRO A 303 -5.13 14.40 -12.08
CA PRO A 303 -5.57 13.81 -13.35
C PRO A 303 -6.48 12.57 -13.16
N ALA A 304 -6.29 11.81 -12.09
CA ALA A 304 -7.14 10.66 -11.80
C ALA A 304 -8.52 11.08 -11.28
N ILE A 305 -8.59 12.08 -10.40
CA ILE A 305 -9.86 12.65 -9.93
C ILE A 305 -10.70 13.12 -11.12
N GLU A 306 -10.10 13.92 -12.03
CA GLU A 306 -10.76 14.42 -13.22
C GLU A 306 -11.17 13.28 -14.18
N ALA A 307 -10.31 12.26 -14.33
CA ALA A 307 -10.61 11.11 -15.18
C ALA A 307 -11.81 10.31 -14.66
N PHE A 308 -11.91 10.02 -13.38
CA PHE A 308 -13.06 9.30 -12.81
C PHE A 308 -14.36 10.10 -12.94
N GLN A 309 -14.34 11.42 -12.73
CA GLN A 309 -15.50 12.29 -12.93
C GLN A 309 -15.94 12.28 -14.40
N HIS A 310 -14.99 12.53 -15.32
CA HIS A 310 -15.27 12.53 -16.74
C HIS A 310 -15.86 11.20 -17.23
N LEU A 311 -15.28 10.08 -16.81
CA LEU A 311 -15.76 8.75 -17.18
C LEU A 311 -17.15 8.46 -16.57
N TYR A 312 -17.41 8.89 -15.34
CA TYR A 312 -18.72 8.75 -14.73
C TYR A 312 -19.79 9.55 -15.50
N GLU A 313 -19.51 10.80 -15.85
CA GLU A 313 -20.40 11.64 -16.65
C GLU A 313 -20.64 11.04 -18.03
N ARG A 314 -19.61 10.55 -18.67
CA ARG A 314 -19.67 9.92 -20.01
C ARG A 314 -20.59 8.70 -20.01
N TYR A 315 -20.56 7.85 -19.00
CA TYR A 315 -21.31 6.59 -18.97
C TYR A 315 -22.67 6.71 -18.27
N TYR A 316 -22.81 7.58 -17.28
CA TYR A 316 -23.96 7.66 -16.39
C TYR A 316 -24.54 9.05 -16.23
N GLY A 317 -23.91 10.10 -16.75
CA GLY A 317 -24.47 11.43 -16.83
C GLY A 317 -25.74 11.41 -17.68
N HIS A 318 -26.80 12.06 -17.22
CA HIS A 318 -28.05 12.18 -17.99
C HIS A 318 -27.74 12.98 -19.27
N LYS A 319 -27.90 12.35 -20.44
CA LYS A 319 -28.02 13.10 -21.69
C LYS A 319 -29.28 13.96 -21.55
N LYS A 320 -29.10 15.27 -21.36
CA LYS A 320 -30.20 16.24 -21.47
C LYS A 320 -30.74 16.24 -22.90
#